data_0d2a758b39d5306e78e1d9e877a782e8
#
_entry.id   0d2a758b39d5306e78e1d9e877a782e8
#
_cell.length_a   1.000
_cell.length_b   1.000
_cell.length_c   1.000
_cell.angle_alpha   90.00
_cell.angle_beta   90.00
_cell.angle_gamma   90.00
#
_symmetry.space_group_name_H-M   'P 1'
#
loop_
_entity.id
_entity.type
_entity.pdbx_description
1 polymer ?
#
loop_
_entity_poly.entity_id
_entity_poly.type
_entity_poly.pdbx_seq_one_letter_code
_entity_poly.pdbx_strand_id
1 'polypeptide(L)'
;PHVYRYLVQNSFWWIEYANIDGIRMDTYPYADYDAMSNWMKELNEEYPNYNTVGETWVTEPAYTAWWQKDSKLSAPLNSNLKTVMDFSFFDKINTAKNEQTETWFKGLDRVYNNFVYDFLYPDPISVLAFIENHDTDRFLGEGDNLPMLKQASTLLLTTRRIPQLYYGTEIMMNGVKSKSDGYVRKDFPGGWSADKANALTAAGRTKLQNECYNFYKTLLNWRKGNEVIAKGNMTQFMVQHGVYAYARQYNGKTVFVMLNGTDEATTLPLKYYKEILKDHAQGKDILTGRIINLDGELTMSPRESLVIEIFP
;
A
#
# COMPACT_ATOMS: atom_id res chain seq x y z
N PRO A 1 5.70 -15.03 -34.35
CA PRO A 1 4.42 -15.74 -34.22
C PRO A 1 4.53 -16.98 -33.31
N HIS A 2 5.56 -17.85 -33.48
CA HIS A 2 5.64 -19.12 -32.73
C HIS A 2 5.99 -18.91 -31.25
N VAL A 3 6.94 -18.04 -30.92
CA VAL A 3 7.33 -17.73 -29.53
C VAL A 3 6.14 -17.12 -28.77
N TYR A 4 5.46 -16.16 -29.37
CA TYR A 4 4.26 -15.57 -28.78
C TYR A 4 3.21 -16.63 -28.45
N ARG A 5 2.85 -17.46 -29.43
CA ARG A 5 1.87 -18.55 -29.24
C ARG A 5 2.29 -19.52 -28.12
N TYR A 6 3.56 -19.87 -28.08
CA TYR A 6 4.12 -20.72 -27.03
C TYR A 6 3.93 -20.09 -25.64
N LEU A 7 4.25 -18.80 -25.47
CA LEU A 7 4.15 -18.11 -24.19
C LEU A 7 2.69 -17.96 -23.73
N VAL A 8 1.77 -17.65 -24.64
CA VAL A 8 0.32 -17.62 -24.32
C VAL A 8 -0.15 -19.00 -23.85
N GLN A 9 0.15 -20.05 -24.62
CA GLN A 9 -0.23 -21.42 -24.26
C GLN A 9 0.43 -21.89 -22.96
N ASN A 10 1.66 -21.47 -22.69
CA ASN A 10 2.34 -21.78 -21.44
C ASN A 10 1.62 -21.14 -20.23
N SER A 11 1.10 -19.90 -20.37
CA SER A 11 0.30 -19.27 -19.32
C SER A 11 -0.98 -20.06 -19.04
N PHE A 12 -1.71 -20.45 -20.08
CA PHE A 12 -2.93 -21.26 -19.94
C PHE A 12 -2.62 -22.64 -19.35
N TRP A 13 -1.53 -23.27 -19.79
CA TRP A 13 -1.10 -24.55 -19.26
C TRP A 13 -0.84 -24.50 -17.74
N TRP A 14 -0.18 -23.45 -17.25
CA TRP A 14 0.06 -23.30 -15.82
C TRP A 14 -1.23 -23.06 -15.03
N ILE A 15 -2.18 -22.30 -15.57
CA ILE A 15 -3.50 -22.10 -14.97
C ILE A 15 -4.21 -23.43 -14.82
N GLU A 16 -4.31 -24.19 -15.92
CA GLU A 16 -5.05 -25.46 -15.96
C GLU A 16 -4.35 -26.58 -15.18
N TYR A 17 -3.03 -26.72 -15.34
CA TYR A 17 -2.26 -27.80 -14.74
C TYR A 17 -2.05 -27.61 -13.24
N ALA A 18 -1.69 -26.42 -12.82
CA ALA A 18 -1.33 -26.13 -11.43
C ALA A 18 -2.46 -25.42 -10.65
N ASN A 19 -3.57 -25.08 -11.30
CA ASN A 19 -4.71 -24.36 -10.72
C ASN A 19 -4.27 -23.09 -9.97
N ILE A 20 -3.39 -22.30 -10.60
CA ILE A 20 -2.91 -21.03 -10.03
C ILE A 20 -3.98 -19.96 -10.13
N ASP A 21 -4.10 -19.11 -9.10
CA ASP A 21 -5.17 -18.10 -8.99
C ASP A 21 -4.81 -16.76 -9.63
N GLY A 22 -3.56 -16.56 -10.02
CA GLY A 22 -3.12 -15.28 -10.59
C GLY A 22 -1.71 -15.36 -11.18
N ILE A 23 -1.40 -14.38 -12.02
CA ILE A 23 -0.09 -14.19 -12.64
C ILE A 23 0.43 -12.78 -12.32
N ARG A 24 1.64 -12.67 -11.79
CA ARG A 24 2.43 -11.44 -11.85
C ARG A 24 3.31 -11.50 -13.08
N MET A 25 3.12 -10.56 -13.98
CA MET A 25 3.97 -10.42 -15.16
C MET A 25 5.06 -9.41 -14.90
N ASP A 26 6.28 -9.93 -14.85
CA ASP A 26 7.51 -9.16 -14.68
C ASP A 26 7.76 -8.24 -15.86
N THR A 27 8.36 -7.06 -15.61
CA THR A 27 8.83 -6.12 -16.65
C THR A 27 7.79 -5.81 -17.75
N TYR A 28 6.50 -5.71 -17.38
CA TYR A 28 5.39 -5.59 -18.32
C TYR A 28 5.57 -4.49 -19.39
N PRO A 29 6.02 -3.26 -19.07
CA PRO A 29 6.19 -2.18 -20.04
C PRO A 29 7.41 -2.33 -20.96
N TYR A 30 8.32 -3.26 -20.68
CA TYR A 30 9.59 -3.36 -21.40
C TYR A 30 9.56 -4.36 -22.57
N ALA A 31 8.52 -5.21 -22.59
CA ALA A 31 8.30 -6.13 -23.70
C ALA A 31 7.58 -5.45 -24.87
N ASP A 32 7.46 -6.17 -26.00
CA ASP A 32 6.69 -5.70 -27.14
C ASP A 32 5.24 -5.43 -26.75
N TYR A 33 4.78 -4.21 -26.98
CA TYR A 33 3.45 -3.74 -26.56
C TYR A 33 2.33 -4.60 -27.14
N ASP A 34 2.37 -4.87 -28.44
CA ASP A 34 1.30 -5.62 -29.12
C ASP A 34 1.23 -7.06 -28.61
N ALA A 35 2.39 -7.68 -28.37
CA ALA A 35 2.46 -9.01 -27.78
C ALA A 35 1.86 -9.03 -26.38
N MET A 36 2.19 -8.05 -25.53
CA MET A 36 1.68 -7.98 -24.16
C MET A 36 0.17 -7.68 -24.11
N SER A 37 -0.28 -6.72 -24.92
CA SER A 37 -1.70 -6.37 -25.02
C SER A 37 -2.54 -7.57 -25.53
N ASN A 38 -2.06 -8.27 -26.56
CA ASN A 38 -2.75 -9.45 -27.11
C ASN A 38 -2.72 -10.62 -26.11
N TRP A 39 -1.60 -10.87 -25.42
CA TRP A 39 -1.53 -11.88 -24.36
C TRP A 39 -2.58 -11.61 -23.26
N MET A 40 -2.68 -10.37 -22.78
CA MET A 40 -3.68 -9.99 -21.78
C MET A 40 -5.11 -10.10 -22.31
N LYS A 41 -5.32 -9.77 -23.58
CA LYS A 41 -6.64 -9.90 -24.22
C LYS A 41 -7.07 -11.36 -24.25
N GLU A 42 -6.24 -12.26 -24.80
CA GLU A 42 -6.51 -13.70 -24.86
C GLU A 42 -6.77 -14.29 -23.45
N LEU A 43 -5.95 -13.89 -22.45
CA LEU A 43 -6.11 -14.35 -21.07
C LEU A 43 -7.44 -13.86 -20.45
N ASN A 44 -7.82 -12.61 -20.69
CA ASN A 44 -9.07 -12.03 -20.17
C ASN A 44 -10.30 -12.63 -20.85
N GLU A 45 -10.20 -13.03 -22.11
CA GLU A 45 -11.28 -13.69 -22.86
C GLU A 45 -11.52 -15.11 -22.34
N GLU A 46 -10.45 -15.88 -22.11
CA GLU A 46 -10.55 -17.26 -21.61
C GLU A 46 -10.90 -17.31 -20.11
N TYR A 47 -10.28 -16.42 -19.31
CA TYR A 47 -10.46 -16.36 -17.85
C TYR A 47 -10.88 -14.93 -17.38
N PRO A 48 -12.16 -14.53 -17.57
CA PRO A 48 -12.60 -13.15 -17.32
C PRO A 48 -12.37 -12.65 -15.87
N ASN A 49 -12.41 -13.57 -14.91
CA ASN A 49 -12.25 -13.27 -13.48
C ASN A 49 -10.83 -13.55 -12.95
N TYR A 50 -9.90 -13.91 -13.82
CA TYR A 50 -8.54 -14.24 -13.42
C TYR A 50 -7.76 -13.01 -12.98
N ASN A 51 -6.94 -13.16 -11.94
CA ASN A 51 -6.12 -12.10 -11.42
C ASN A 51 -4.80 -11.99 -12.20
N THR A 52 -4.53 -10.78 -12.71
CA THR A 52 -3.24 -10.47 -13.33
C THR A 52 -2.73 -9.15 -12.81
N VAL A 53 -1.45 -9.09 -12.49
CA VAL A 53 -0.76 -7.84 -12.16
C VAL A 53 0.49 -7.71 -13.01
N GLY A 54 0.65 -6.56 -13.66
CA GLY A 54 1.86 -6.24 -14.40
C GLY A 54 2.79 -5.38 -13.56
N GLU A 55 4.07 -5.73 -13.56
CA GLU A 55 5.07 -4.85 -13.00
C GLU A 55 5.27 -3.66 -13.92
N THR A 56 4.74 -2.52 -13.51
CA THR A 56 4.83 -1.24 -14.21
C THR A 56 5.77 -0.32 -13.46
N TRP A 57 7.09 -0.54 -13.59
CA TRP A 57 8.09 0.23 -12.87
C TRP A 57 8.27 1.62 -13.46
N VAL A 58 7.32 2.49 -13.18
CA VAL A 58 7.29 3.90 -13.51
C VAL A 58 6.84 4.70 -12.30
N THR A 59 7.50 5.80 -12.01
CA THR A 59 7.36 6.51 -10.72
C THR A 59 6.40 7.69 -10.75
N GLU A 60 5.68 7.90 -11.87
CA GLU A 60 4.68 8.94 -11.98
C GLU A 60 3.28 8.34 -12.20
N PRO A 61 2.25 8.85 -11.49
CA PRO A 61 0.90 8.29 -11.55
C PRO A 61 0.31 8.21 -12.96
N ALA A 62 0.57 9.23 -13.80
CA ALA A 62 0.04 9.25 -15.17
C ALA A 62 0.64 8.12 -16.03
N TYR A 63 1.93 7.82 -15.84
CA TYR A 63 2.59 6.73 -16.58
C TYR A 63 2.10 5.36 -16.09
N THR A 64 1.88 5.19 -14.78
CA THR A 64 1.29 3.96 -14.24
C THR A 64 -0.15 3.77 -14.74
N ALA A 65 -0.97 4.83 -14.69
CA ALA A 65 -2.36 4.80 -15.15
C ALA A 65 -2.48 4.53 -16.65
N TRP A 66 -1.49 4.92 -17.45
CA TRP A 66 -1.44 4.66 -18.89
C TRP A 66 -1.50 3.15 -19.19
N TRP A 67 -0.88 2.33 -18.34
CA TRP A 67 -0.84 0.88 -18.50
C TRP A 67 -2.07 0.13 -18.00
N GLN A 68 -2.98 0.78 -17.27
CA GLN A 68 -4.18 0.10 -16.82
C GLN A 68 -5.17 -0.07 -17.98
N LYS A 69 -5.87 -1.20 -17.99
CA LYS A 69 -6.92 -1.50 -18.97
C LYS A 69 -7.91 -0.34 -19.07
N ASP A 70 -8.31 -0.02 -20.30
CA ASP A 70 -9.27 1.04 -20.62
C ASP A 70 -8.84 2.47 -20.22
N SER A 71 -7.52 2.68 -20.09
CA SER A 71 -6.95 4.00 -19.79
C SER A 71 -7.26 5.01 -20.90
N LYS A 72 -7.79 6.16 -20.52
CA LYS A 72 -7.99 7.28 -21.44
C LYS A 72 -6.69 7.91 -21.92
N LEU A 73 -5.61 7.73 -21.14
CA LEU A 73 -4.27 8.26 -21.45
C LEU A 73 -3.59 7.49 -22.58
N SER A 74 -3.95 6.22 -22.80
CA SER A 74 -3.39 5.38 -23.85
C SER A 74 -4.25 5.28 -25.10
N ALA A 75 -5.48 5.81 -25.09
CA ALA A 75 -6.40 5.69 -26.23
C ALA A 75 -5.80 6.19 -27.55
N PRO A 76 -5.96 5.48 -28.68
CA PRO A 76 -6.84 4.32 -28.89
C PRO A 76 -6.21 2.96 -28.50
N LEU A 77 -5.01 2.94 -27.96
CA LEU A 77 -4.36 1.73 -27.49
C LEU A 77 -4.99 1.23 -26.18
N ASN A 78 -4.92 -0.08 -25.94
CA ASN A 78 -5.35 -0.67 -24.67
C ASN A 78 -4.40 -1.81 -24.27
N SER A 79 -3.78 -1.68 -23.12
CA SER A 79 -2.88 -2.73 -22.60
C SER A 79 -3.63 -4.00 -22.17
N ASN A 80 -4.93 -3.91 -21.94
CA ASN A 80 -5.78 -4.95 -21.35
C ASN A 80 -5.37 -5.42 -19.93
N LEU A 81 -4.37 -4.78 -19.32
CA LEU A 81 -3.85 -5.11 -18.00
C LEU A 81 -4.78 -4.57 -16.89
N LYS A 82 -5.41 -5.46 -16.13
CA LYS A 82 -6.35 -5.06 -15.07
C LYS A 82 -5.68 -4.36 -13.91
N THR A 83 -4.58 -4.94 -13.41
CA THR A 83 -3.89 -4.45 -12.21
C THR A 83 -2.46 -4.04 -12.55
N VAL A 84 -2.13 -2.80 -12.19
CA VAL A 84 -0.79 -2.22 -12.32
C VAL A 84 -0.13 -2.10 -10.95
N MET A 85 1.21 -2.18 -10.89
CA MET A 85 1.96 -1.94 -9.65
C MET A 85 2.25 -0.45 -9.46
N ASP A 86 1.94 0.07 -8.27
CA ASP A 86 2.06 1.49 -7.93
C ASP A 86 3.47 1.86 -7.45
N PHE A 87 4.41 1.91 -8.38
CA PHE A 87 5.76 2.41 -8.11
C PHE A 87 5.76 3.92 -7.82
N SER A 88 4.72 4.65 -8.20
CA SER A 88 4.61 6.06 -7.85
C SER A 88 4.33 6.24 -6.34
N PHE A 89 3.42 5.45 -5.77
CA PHE A 89 3.22 5.43 -4.31
C PHE A 89 4.49 4.98 -3.57
N PHE A 90 5.14 3.90 -4.05
CA PHE A 90 6.42 3.44 -3.51
C PHE A 90 7.47 4.57 -3.47
N ASP A 91 7.65 5.30 -4.56
CA ASP A 91 8.60 6.42 -4.64
C ASP A 91 8.25 7.52 -3.65
N LYS A 92 6.98 7.95 -3.61
CA LYS A 92 6.55 9.06 -2.76
C LYS A 92 6.66 8.73 -1.28
N ILE A 93 6.29 7.53 -0.83
CA ILE A 93 6.38 7.14 0.58
C ILE A 93 7.85 6.92 1.02
N ASN A 94 8.70 6.37 0.17
CA ASN A 94 10.12 6.19 0.46
C ASN A 94 10.90 7.50 0.47
N THR A 95 10.48 8.48 -0.31
CA THR A 95 11.02 9.86 -0.22
C THR A 95 10.51 10.56 1.04
N ALA A 96 9.21 10.45 1.32
CA ALA A 96 8.55 11.10 2.45
C ALA A 96 9.11 10.67 3.81
N LYS A 97 9.57 9.41 3.95
CA LYS A 97 10.10 8.90 5.23
C LYS A 97 11.33 9.65 5.75
N ASN A 98 12.05 10.34 4.87
CA ASN A 98 13.26 11.10 5.20
C ASN A 98 12.98 12.59 5.38
N GLU A 99 11.72 13.01 5.37
CA GLU A 99 11.31 14.39 5.39
C GLU A 99 10.34 14.70 6.55
N GLN A 100 10.30 15.96 6.97
CA GLN A 100 9.24 16.49 7.82
C GLN A 100 8.07 16.96 6.95
N THR A 101 6.86 16.76 7.42
CA THR A 101 5.64 17.21 6.72
C THR A 101 5.33 18.66 7.12
N GLU A 102 6.20 19.60 6.76
CA GLU A 102 6.10 21.02 7.15
C GLU A 102 5.64 21.94 6.03
N THR A 103 5.94 21.57 4.77
CA THR A 103 5.72 22.39 3.58
C THR A 103 5.11 21.58 2.44
N TRP A 104 4.65 22.27 1.41
CA TRP A 104 4.18 21.69 0.16
C TRP A 104 5.22 20.76 -0.47
N PHE A 105 4.74 19.62 -0.94
CA PHE A 105 5.53 18.58 -1.64
C PHE A 105 6.65 17.98 -0.77
N LYS A 106 6.49 17.97 0.56
CA LYS A 106 7.40 17.32 1.49
C LYS A 106 6.65 16.38 2.45
N GLY A 107 7.35 15.34 2.90
CA GLY A 107 6.79 14.36 3.83
C GLY A 107 5.50 13.75 3.29
N LEU A 108 4.48 13.62 4.14
CA LEU A 108 3.20 13.00 3.79
C LEU A 108 2.41 13.78 2.73
N ASP A 109 2.72 15.06 2.49
CA ASP A 109 2.12 15.82 1.38
C ASP A 109 2.45 15.21 0.00
N ARG A 110 3.60 14.54 -0.13
CA ARG A 110 3.93 13.77 -1.34
C ARG A 110 2.94 12.64 -1.59
N VAL A 111 2.51 11.97 -0.52
CA VAL A 111 1.54 10.86 -0.60
C VAL A 111 0.15 11.40 -0.90
N TYR A 112 -0.25 12.51 -0.25
CA TYR A 112 -1.47 13.23 -0.59
C TYR A 112 -1.52 13.55 -2.09
N ASN A 113 -0.46 14.17 -2.62
CA ASN A 113 -0.37 14.52 -4.03
C ASN A 113 -0.41 13.31 -4.95
N ASN A 114 0.17 12.16 -4.57
CA ASN A 114 0.07 10.94 -5.36
C ASN A 114 -1.39 10.51 -5.55
N PHE A 115 -2.18 10.52 -4.47
CA PHE A 115 -3.59 10.13 -4.53
C PHE A 115 -4.50 11.18 -5.19
N VAL A 116 -4.09 12.45 -5.32
CA VAL A 116 -4.81 13.45 -6.11
C VAL A 116 -4.98 13.00 -7.56
N TYR A 117 -4.03 12.25 -8.10
CA TYR A 117 -4.05 11.75 -9.47
C TYR A 117 -4.85 10.45 -9.67
N ASP A 118 -5.54 9.96 -8.64
CA ASP A 118 -6.32 8.72 -8.75
C ASP A 118 -7.42 8.78 -9.83
N PHE A 119 -7.89 9.97 -10.19
CA PHE A 119 -8.86 10.15 -11.28
C PHE A 119 -8.30 9.74 -12.67
N LEU A 120 -6.99 9.59 -12.81
CA LEU A 120 -6.35 9.12 -14.05
C LEU A 120 -6.54 7.61 -14.26
N TYR A 121 -6.72 6.85 -13.18
CA TYR A 121 -6.90 5.41 -13.25
C TYR A 121 -8.35 5.06 -13.61
N PRO A 122 -8.58 4.20 -14.62
CA PRO A 122 -9.93 3.66 -14.86
C PRO A 122 -10.50 2.92 -13.65
N ASP A 123 -9.65 2.19 -12.93
CA ASP A 123 -10.01 1.50 -11.70
C ASP A 123 -8.91 1.69 -10.63
N PRO A 124 -9.02 2.73 -9.80
CA PRO A 124 -8.03 3.02 -8.76
C PRO A 124 -8.02 1.99 -7.61
N ILE A 125 -9.04 1.12 -7.51
CA ILE A 125 -9.06 0.04 -6.52
C ILE A 125 -8.16 -1.11 -6.97
N SER A 126 -8.12 -1.39 -8.27
CA SER A 126 -7.28 -2.44 -8.88
C SER A 126 -5.85 -1.95 -9.15
N VAL A 127 -5.25 -1.23 -8.22
CA VAL A 127 -3.84 -0.82 -8.25
C VAL A 127 -3.12 -1.45 -7.07
N LEU A 128 -2.03 -2.18 -7.33
CA LEU A 128 -1.27 -2.88 -6.30
C LEU A 128 -0.18 -1.97 -5.74
N ALA A 129 -0.32 -1.58 -4.48
CA ALA A 129 0.62 -0.73 -3.77
C ALA A 129 1.53 -1.52 -2.83
N PHE A 130 2.72 -1.00 -2.60
CA PHE A 130 3.71 -1.58 -1.70
C PHE A 130 4.67 -0.48 -1.19
N ILE A 131 5.34 -0.74 -0.07
CA ILE A 131 6.36 0.16 0.50
C ILE A 131 7.77 -0.36 0.27
N GLU A 132 7.90 -1.65 0.02
CA GLU A 132 9.13 -2.38 -0.33
C GLU A 132 8.77 -3.66 -1.06
N ASN A 133 9.70 -4.20 -1.83
CA ASN A 133 9.59 -5.52 -2.44
C ASN A 133 10.98 -6.17 -2.61
N HIS A 134 11.06 -7.29 -3.32
CA HIS A 134 12.31 -8.03 -3.52
C HIS A 134 13.32 -7.32 -4.45
N ASP A 135 12.90 -6.30 -5.18
CA ASP A 135 13.72 -5.55 -6.13
C ASP A 135 14.12 -4.15 -5.63
N THR A 136 13.66 -3.79 -4.43
CA THR A 136 13.94 -2.48 -3.83
C THR A 136 14.73 -2.63 -2.52
N ASP A 137 15.20 -1.51 -1.98
CA ASP A 137 15.63 -1.48 -0.59
C ASP A 137 14.47 -1.89 0.32
N ARG A 138 14.78 -2.50 1.47
CA ARG A 138 13.83 -2.60 2.56
C ARG A 138 13.43 -1.20 3.02
N PHE A 139 12.19 -1.00 3.43
CA PHE A 139 11.69 0.33 3.82
C PHE A 139 12.54 0.98 4.92
N LEU A 140 13.02 0.19 5.86
CA LEU A 140 13.88 0.66 6.94
C LEU A 140 15.34 0.92 6.50
N GLY A 141 15.73 0.51 5.29
CA GLY A 141 17.13 0.56 4.86
C GLY A 141 18.01 -0.28 5.79
N GLU A 142 18.93 0.35 6.52
CA GLU A 142 19.73 -0.27 7.58
C GLU A 142 19.33 0.22 8.99
N GLY A 143 18.22 0.97 9.09
CA GLY A 143 17.69 1.52 10.34
C GLY A 143 16.64 0.63 11.01
N ASP A 144 16.02 1.20 12.04
CA ASP A 144 15.01 0.55 12.87
C ASP A 144 13.85 1.49 13.26
N ASN A 145 13.56 2.50 12.43
CA ASN A 145 12.54 3.53 12.69
C ASN A 145 11.12 2.93 12.61
N LEU A 146 10.68 2.30 13.68
CA LEU A 146 9.35 1.69 13.78
C LEU A 146 8.19 2.67 13.62
N PRO A 147 8.21 3.90 14.18
CA PRO A 147 7.14 4.87 13.94
C PRO A 147 6.90 5.16 12.45
N MET A 148 7.96 5.36 11.67
CA MET A 148 7.86 5.57 10.23
C MET A 148 7.32 4.34 9.49
N LEU A 149 7.77 3.14 9.87
CA LEU A 149 7.25 1.90 9.29
C LEU A 149 5.76 1.75 9.59
N LYS A 150 5.31 2.06 10.81
CA LYS A 150 3.89 2.05 11.17
C LYS A 150 3.07 3.04 10.33
N GLN A 151 3.57 4.25 10.09
CA GLN A 151 2.89 5.24 9.24
C GLN A 151 2.74 4.75 7.80
N ALA A 152 3.82 4.29 7.19
CA ALA A 152 3.81 3.77 5.82
C ALA A 152 2.88 2.56 5.69
N SER A 153 2.89 1.68 6.68
CA SER A 153 2.04 0.48 6.70
C SER A 153 0.57 0.82 6.95
N THR A 154 0.28 1.84 7.77
CA THR A 154 -1.08 2.36 7.94
C THR A 154 -1.62 2.88 6.61
N LEU A 155 -0.85 3.69 5.88
CA LEU A 155 -1.21 4.16 4.55
C LEU A 155 -1.46 2.98 3.59
N LEU A 156 -0.51 2.06 3.49
CA LEU A 156 -0.62 0.89 2.62
C LEU A 156 -1.87 0.06 2.88
N LEU A 157 -2.22 -0.13 4.17
CA LEU A 157 -3.28 -1.05 4.57
C LEU A 157 -4.67 -0.40 4.71
N THR A 158 -4.77 0.93 4.64
CA THR A 158 -6.06 1.62 4.83
C THR A 158 -6.49 2.48 3.65
N THR A 159 -5.60 2.78 2.69
CA THR A 159 -5.97 3.45 1.44
C THR A 159 -6.70 2.51 0.47
N ARG A 160 -7.17 3.06 -0.65
CA ARG A 160 -7.91 2.30 -1.68
C ARG A 160 -6.98 1.62 -2.69
N ARG A 161 -6.12 0.74 -2.24
CA ARG A 161 -5.18 -0.02 -3.06
C ARG A 161 -5.21 -1.48 -2.64
N ILE A 162 -4.75 -2.36 -3.52
CA ILE A 162 -4.43 -3.74 -3.16
C ILE A 162 -3.08 -3.71 -2.47
N PRO A 163 -2.99 -4.00 -1.16
CA PRO A 163 -1.71 -3.94 -0.47
C PRO A 163 -0.88 -5.18 -0.74
N GLN A 164 0.37 -4.98 -1.12
CA GLN A 164 1.40 -6.03 -1.15
C GLN A 164 2.33 -5.84 0.04
N LEU A 165 2.44 -6.86 0.88
CA LEU A 165 3.40 -6.94 1.97
C LEU A 165 4.56 -7.85 1.57
N TYR A 166 5.79 -7.38 1.74
CA TYR A 166 6.96 -8.20 1.55
C TYR A 166 7.26 -8.96 2.85
N TYR A 167 7.66 -10.24 2.76
CA TYR A 167 7.93 -11.04 3.95
C TYR A 167 9.01 -10.40 4.82
N GLY A 168 8.83 -10.50 6.13
CA GLY A 168 9.78 -9.97 7.10
C GLY A 168 9.61 -8.48 7.43
N THR A 169 8.77 -7.73 6.70
CA THR A 169 8.42 -6.35 7.06
C THR A 169 7.81 -6.30 8.47
N GLU A 170 6.98 -7.28 8.80
CA GLU A 170 6.29 -7.42 10.10
C GLU A 170 7.22 -7.68 11.29
N ILE A 171 8.46 -8.08 11.02
CA ILE A 171 9.53 -8.25 12.02
C ILE A 171 10.71 -7.30 11.79
N MET A 172 10.49 -6.23 11.01
CA MET A 172 11.48 -5.19 10.77
C MET A 172 12.75 -5.71 10.07
N MET A 173 12.65 -6.67 9.14
CA MET A 173 13.79 -7.05 8.33
C MET A 173 14.27 -5.85 7.53
N ASN A 174 15.56 -5.59 7.59
CA ASN A 174 16.24 -4.48 6.94
C ASN A 174 17.21 -4.95 5.85
N GLY A 175 17.60 -4.02 4.98
CA GLY A 175 18.58 -4.27 3.92
C GLY A 175 18.55 -3.19 2.83
N VAL A 176 19.68 -3.05 2.15
CA VAL A 176 19.86 -2.13 1.03
C VAL A 176 20.43 -2.85 -0.18
N LYS A 177 19.90 -2.57 -1.36
CA LYS A 177 20.32 -3.20 -2.63
C LYS A 177 21.76 -2.87 -3.02
N SER A 178 22.30 -1.75 -2.54
CA SER A 178 23.69 -1.38 -2.79
C SER A 178 24.71 -2.43 -2.29
N LYS A 179 24.30 -3.29 -1.35
CA LYS A 179 25.09 -4.43 -0.92
C LYS A 179 24.93 -5.65 -1.82
N SER A 180 23.73 -6.04 -2.13
CA SER A 180 23.35 -7.06 -3.13
C SER A 180 21.84 -7.29 -3.12
N ASP A 181 21.30 -7.95 -4.15
CA ASP A 181 19.91 -8.45 -4.14
C ASP A 181 19.68 -9.47 -3.01
N GLY A 182 20.63 -10.36 -2.77
CA GLY A 182 20.56 -11.33 -1.66
C GLY A 182 20.46 -10.65 -0.29
N TYR A 183 21.01 -9.45 -0.15
CA TYR A 183 20.97 -8.71 1.11
C TYR A 183 19.56 -8.18 1.46
N VAL A 184 18.74 -7.90 0.49
CA VAL A 184 17.32 -7.52 0.70
C VAL A 184 16.38 -8.73 0.67
N ARG A 185 16.87 -9.91 0.26
CA ARG A 185 16.13 -11.19 0.14
C ARG A 185 16.63 -12.24 1.14
N LYS A 186 17.13 -11.82 2.32
CA LYS A 186 17.59 -12.71 3.37
C LYS A 186 16.51 -13.69 3.80
N ASP A 187 16.92 -14.88 4.24
CA ASP A 187 15.99 -15.84 4.82
C ASP A 187 15.27 -15.26 6.04
N PHE A 188 14.02 -15.66 6.23
CA PHE A 188 13.26 -15.30 7.42
C PHE A 188 13.86 -16.03 8.64
N PRO A 189 14.22 -15.33 9.73
CA PRO A 189 14.85 -15.95 10.89
C PRO A 189 13.93 -16.99 11.55
N GLY A 190 14.37 -18.23 11.62
CA GLY A 190 13.61 -19.36 12.19
C GLY A 190 13.06 -20.34 11.14
N GLY A 191 13.36 -20.13 9.86
CA GLY A 191 13.00 -21.07 8.78
C GLY A 191 13.89 -22.31 8.70
N TRP A 192 15.11 -22.21 9.25
CA TRP A 192 16.12 -23.26 9.16
C TRP A 192 16.63 -23.71 10.52
N SER A 193 17.06 -24.97 10.63
CA SER A 193 17.54 -25.55 11.88
C SER A 193 18.82 -24.90 12.43
N ALA A 194 19.59 -24.24 11.56
CA ALA A 194 20.84 -23.55 11.94
C ALA A 194 20.63 -22.08 12.34
N ASP A 195 19.39 -21.58 12.27
CA ASP A 195 19.08 -20.18 12.60
C ASP A 195 19.33 -19.92 14.10
N LYS A 196 20.03 -18.80 14.36
CA LYS A 196 20.35 -18.37 15.73
C LYS A 196 19.14 -17.77 16.47
N ALA A 197 18.11 -17.35 15.75
CA ALA A 197 16.89 -16.79 16.28
C ALA A 197 15.68 -17.36 15.53
N ASN A 198 14.54 -17.46 16.21
CA ASN A 198 13.29 -17.92 15.60
C ASN A 198 12.21 -16.83 15.72
N ALA A 199 12.14 -15.96 14.72
CA ALA A 199 11.16 -14.87 14.69
C ALA A 199 9.72 -15.32 14.42
N LEU A 200 9.48 -16.60 14.14
CA LEU A 200 8.13 -17.17 14.09
C LEU A 200 7.45 -17.16 15.46
N THR A 201 8.25 -17.16 16.54
CA THR A 201 7.75 -17.15 17.92
C THR A 201 7.97 -15.78 18.59
N ALA A 202 7.10 -15.44 19.55
CA ALA A 202 7.25 -14.20 20.32
C ALA A 202 8.55 -14.16 21.15
N ALA A 203 9.00 -15.31 21.65
CA ALA A 203 10.24 -15.44 22.44
C ALA A 203 11.50 -15.26 21.58
N GLY A 204 11.44 -15.58 20.29
CA GLY A 204 12.57 -15.42 19.37
C GLY A 204 12.65 -14.04 18.72
N ARG A 205 11.65 -13.18 18.90
CA ARG A 205 11.63 -11.79 18.45
C ARG A 205 12.16 -10.84 19.53
N THR A 206 12.84 -9.79 19.14
CA THR A 206 13.18 -8.68 20.04
C THR A 206 11.92 -7.95 20.51
N LYS A 207 12.03 -7.09 21.52
CA LYS A 207 10.91 -6.26 21.98
C LYS A 207 10.34 -5.42 20.84
N LEU A 208 11.20 -4.77 20.05
CA LEU A 208 10.79 -3.91 18.93
C LEU A 208 10.12 -4.72 17.81
N GLN A 209 10.66 -5.89 17.48
CA GLN A 209 10.05 -6.79 16.52
C GLN A 209 8.67 -7.31 16.98
N ASN A 210 8.50 -7.60 18.27
CA ASN A 210 7.20 -7.96 18.82
C ASN A 210 6.19 -6.81 18.74
N GLU A 211 6.63 -5.59 18.97
CA GLU A 211 5.79 -4.39 18.83
C GLU A 211 5.33 -4.21 17.37
N CYS A 212 6.26 -4.32 16.42
CA CYS A 212 5.96 -4.28 14.99
C CYS A 212 4.99 -5.39 14.58
N TYR A 213 5.29 -6.62 14.95
CA TYR A 213 4.45 -7.78 14.65
C TYR A 213 3.02 -7.62 15.19
N ASN A 214 2.88 -7.15 16.43
CA ASN A 214 1.58 -6.93 17.04
C ASN A 214 0.78 -5.81 16.34
N PHE A 215 1.46 -4.75 15.89
CA PHE A 215 0.85 -3.72 15.06
C PHE A 215 0.27 -4.30 13.76
N TYR A 216 1.08 -5.07 13.00
CA TYR A 216 0.60 -5.73 11.78
C TYR A 216 -0.53 -6.72 12.06
N LYS A 217 -0.40 -7.53 13.11
CA LYS A 217 -1.42 -8.47 13.52
C LYS A 217 -2.75 -7.78 13.81
N THR A 218 -2.73 -6.67 14.54
CA THR A 218 -3.93 -5.88 14.86
C THR A 218 -4.56 -5.31 13.58
N LEU A 219 -3.77 -4.61 12.78
CA LEU A 219 -4.26 -3.91 11.59
C LEU A 219 -4.77 -4.87 10.51
N LEU A 220 -4.05 -5.97 10.26
CA LEU A 220 -4.43 -6.97 9.26
C LEU A 220 -5.68 -7.76 9.66
N ASN A 221 -5.78 -8.17 10.95
CA ASN A 221 -6.99 -8.87 11.42
C ASN A 221 -8.22 -7.94 11.40
N TRP A 222 -8.05 -6.68 11.75
CA TRP A 222 -9.12 -5.69 11.62
C TRP A 222 -9.51 -5.45 10.16
N ARG A 223 -8.52 -5.34 9.26
CA ARG A 223 -8.76 -5.14 7.82
C ARG A 223 -9.50 -6.33 7.20
N LYS A 224 -9.22 -7.55 7.65
CA LYS A 224 -9.84 -8.77 7.11
C LYS A 224 -11.36 -8.71 7.29
N GLY A 225 -12.08 -8.67 6.18
CA GLY A 225 -13.55 -8.57 6.17
C GLY A 225 -14.10 -7.16 6.42
N ASN A 226 -13.24 -6.14 6.56
CA ASN A 226 -13.68 -4.76 6.68
C ASN A 226 -14.07 -4.20 5.31
N GLU A 227 -15.37 -4.16 5.03
CA GLU A 227 -15.90 -3.67 3.75
C GLU A 227 -15.63 -2.18 3.51
N VAL A 228 -15.53 -1.37 4.59
CA VAL A 228 -15.21 0.06 4.46
C VAL A 228 -13.83 0.24 3.81
N ILE A 229 -12.87 -0.59 4.21
CA ILE A 229 -11.52 -0.55 3.62
C ILE A 229 -11.48 -1.23 2.25
N ALA A 230 -12.22 -2.33 2.07
CA ALA A 230 -12.19 -3.08 0.82
C ALA A 230 -12.93 -2.38 -0.33
N LYS A 231 -14.08 -1.73 -0.03
CA LYS A 231 -15.03 -1.22 -1.04
C LYS A 231 -15.29 0.28 -0.93
N GLY A 232 -14.90 0.90 0.19
CA GLY A 232 -15.27 2.28 0.50
C GLY A 232 -14.64 3.32 -0.41
N ASN A 233 -15.34 4.42 -0.63
CA ASN A 233 -14.78 5.61 -1.23
C ASN A 233 -13.71 6.22 -0.32
N MET A 234 -12.77 6.92 -0.90
CA MET A 234 -11.73 7.65 -0.16
C MET A 234 -11.93 9.16 -0.36
N THR A 235 -12.06 9.88 0.75
CA THR A 235 -12.01 11.34 0.79
C THR A 235 -10.74 11.73 1.52
N GLN A 236 -9.85 12.45 0.88
CA GLN A 236 -8.62 12.93 1.51
C GLN A 236 -8.68 14.44 1.75
N PHE A 237 -7.94 14.90 2.72
CA PHE A 237 -7.82 16.31 3.10
C PHE A 237 -6.40 16.80 2.86
N MET A 238 -6.27 18.06 2.45
CA MET A 238 -4.96 18.71 2.37
C MET A 238 -4.27 18.62 3.73
N VAL A 239 -2.96 18.41 3.70
CA VAL A 239 -2.15 18.36 4.91
C VAL A 239 -2.30 19.66 5.71
N GLN A 240 -2.60 19.54 7.00
CA GLN A 240 -2.76 20.66 7.93
C GLN A 240 -1.85 20.45 9.14
N HIS A 241 -1.02 21.45 9.48
CA HIS A 241 -0.11 21.36 10.62
C HIS A 241 0.76 20.10 10.64
N GLY A 242 1.22 19.64 9.48
CA GLY A 242 1.99 18.40 9.34
C GLY A 242 1.20 17.11 9.45
N VAL A 243 -0.13 17.17 9.62
CA VAL A 243 -1.01 15.99 9.69
C VAL A 243 -1.68 15.75 8.36
N TYR A 244 -1.53 14.54 7.82
CA TYR A 244 -2.30 14.05 6.69
C TYR A 244 -3.48 13.24 7.19
N ALA A 245 -4.68 13.56 6.70
CA ALA A 245 -5.90 12.87 7.07
C ALA A 245 -6.74 12.47 5.84
N TYR A 246 -7.43 11.35 5.96
CA TYR A 246 -8.41 10.87 4.97
C TYR A 246 -9.47 9.99 5.63
N ALA A 247 -10.60 9.86 4.96
CA ALA A 247 -11.67 8.97 5.37
C ALA A 247 -11.94 7.90 4.32
N ARG A 248 -12.33 6.72 4.79
CA ARG A 248 -12.93 5.66 3.98
C ARG A 248 -14.38 5.52 4.39
N GLN A 249 -15.29 5.47 3.41
CA GLN A 249 -16.73 5.45 3.68
C GLN A 249 -17.45 4.40 2.84
N TYR A 250 -18.28 3.57 3.48
CA TYR A 250 -19.08 2.55 2.83
C TYR A 250 -20.33 2.22 3.67
N ASN A 251 -21.50 2.21 3.04
CA ASN A 251 -22.78 1.85 3.69
C ASN A 251 -23.02 2.56 5.03
N GLY A 252 -22.81 3.87 5.09
CA GLY A 252 -23.01 4.68 6.30
C GLY A 252 -21.94 4.52 7.38
N LYS A 253 -20.96 3.65 7.18
CA LYS A 253 -19.81 3.48 8.10
C LYS A 253 -18.63 4.31 7.62
N THR A 254 -17.88 4.87 8.57
CA THR A 254 -16.71 5.69 8.30
C THR A 254 -15.52 5.22 9.12
N VAL A 255 -14.38 5.07 8.46
CA VAL A 255 -13.06 4.95 9.06
C VAL A 255 -12.30 6.22 8.75
N PHE A 256 -11.84 6.93 9.78
CA PHE A 256 -11.07 8.16 9.65
C PHE A 256 -9.63 7.88 10.06
N VAL A 257 -8.69 8.21 9.18
CA VAL A 257 -7.25 7.95 9.39
C VAL A 257 -6.52 9.27 9.47
N MET A 258 -5.67 9.41 10.48
CA MET A 258 -4.84 10.60 10.69
C MET A 258 -3.39 10.18 10.96
N LEU A 259 -2.44 10.90 10.36
CA LEU A 259 -1.01 10.62 10.44
C LEU A 259 -0.26 11.92 10.74
N ASN A 260 0.37 12.01 11.90
CA ASN A 260 1.26 13.11 12.21
C ASN A 260 2.63 12.88 11.53
N GLY A 261 2.89 13.60 10.46
CA GLY A 261 4.13 13.48 9.66
C GLY A 261 5.31 14.29 10.21
N THR A 262 5.27 14.70 11.49
CA THR A 262 6.35 15.47 12.15
C THR A 262 6.92 14.74 13.36
N ASP A 263 8.10 15.16 13.80
CA ASP A 263 8.77 14.63 14.99
C ASP A 263 8.34 15.37 16.29
N GLU A 264 7.29 16.20 16.18
CA GLU A 264 6.74 16.96 17.30
C GLU A 264 5.27 16.60 17.52
N ALA A 265 4.79 16.81 18.74
CA ALA A 265 3.36 16.70 19.02
C ALA A 265 2.61 17.86 18.35
N THR A 266 1.49 17.53 17.71
CA THR A 266 0.71 18.50 16.96
C THR A 266 -0.73 18.53 17.46
N THR A 267 -1.24 19.71 17.77
CA THR A 267 -2.65 19.94 18.10
C THR A 267 -3.34 20.62 16.92
N LEU A 268 -4.45 20.07 16.48
CA LEU A 268 -5.19 20.62 15.34
C LEU A 268 -6.70 20.64 15.60
N PRO A 269 -7.39 21.70 15.10
CA PRO A 269 -8.84 21.79 15.19
C PRO A 269 -9.51 20.78 14.26
N LEU A 270 -10.39 19.96 14.79
CA LEU A 270 -11.12 18.93 14.03
C LEU A 270 -12.18 19.53 13.08
N LYS A 271 -12.50 20.83 13.21
CA LYS A 271 -13.36 21.55 12.27
C LYS A 271 -12.88 21.50 10.81
N TYR A 272 -11.60 21.22 10.56
CA TYR A 272 -11.07 21.00 9.21
C TYR A 272 -11.65 19.76 8.51
N TYR A 273 -12.25 18.86 9.28
CA TYR A 273 -12.77 17.56 8.82
C TYR A 273 -14.29 17.43 9.02
N LYS A 274 -14.99 18.56 9.19
CA LYS A 274 -16.44 18.62 9.49
C LYS A 274 -17.30 17.86 8.46
N GLU A 275 -16.87 17.78 7.19
CA GLU A 275 -17.58 17.07 6.13
C GLU A 275 -17.68 15.56 6.41
N ILE A 276 -16.72 15.01 7.15
CA ILE A 276 -16.65 13.60 7.53
C ILE A 276 -17.13 13.39 8.96
N LEU A 277 -16.68 14.24 9.90
CA LEU A 277 -16.97 14.07 11.32
C LEU A 277 -18.42 14.46 11.65
N LYS A 278 -18.98 15.47 10.95
CA LYS A 278 -20.37 15.94 11.15
C LYS A 278 -20.68 16.13 12.66
N ASP A 279 -21.72 15.43 13.15
CA ASP A 279 -22.16 15.48 14.54
C ASP A 279 -21.62 14.29 15.38
N HIS A 280 -20.66 13.54 14.82
CA HIS A 280 -20.06 12.41 15.54
C HIS A 280 -19.08 12.91 16.60
N ALA A 281 -19.41 12.64 17.85
CA ALA A 281 -18.59 13.10 18.99
C ALA A 281 -17.40 12.19 19.29
N GLN A 282 -17.46 10.93 18.90
CA GLN A 282 -16.44 9.94 19.30
C GLN A 282 -16.19 8.87 18.22
N GLY A 283 -15.02 8.27 18.31
CA GLY A 283 -14.65 7.08 17.56
C GLY A 283 -13.65 6.23 18.35
N LYS A 284 -13.36 5.03 17.87
CA LYS A 284 -12.39 4.12 18.47
C LYS A 284 -11.17 4.00 17.58
N ASP A 285 -9.99 4.33 18.09
CA ASP A 285 -8.74 3.98 17.44
C ASP A 285 -8.50 2.47 17.52
N ILE A 286 -8.44 1.82 16.38
CA ILE A 286 -8.30 0.36 16.30
C ILE A 286 -6.89 -0.12 16.65
N LEU A 287 -5.88 0.74 16.55
CA LEU A 287 -4.50 0.38 16.84
C LEU A 287 -4.24 0.25 18.34
N THR A 288 -4.89 1.10 19.14
CA THR A 288 -4.70 1.16 20.60
C THR A 288 -5.94 0.77 21.41
N GLY A 289 -7.11 0.77 20.79
CA GLY A 289 -8.39 0.59 21.47
C GLY A 289 -8.90 1.84 22.20
N ARG A 290 -8.19 2.97 22.14
CA ARG A 290 -8.60 4.23 22.81
C ARG A 290 -9.88 4.79 22.18
N ILE A 291 -10.73 5.36 23.00
CA ILE A 291 -11.82 6.22 22.53
C ILE A 291 -11.24 7.61 22.26
N ILE A 292 -11.46 8.11 21.07
CA ILE A 292 -11.01 9.41 20.61
C ILE A 292 -12.21 10.35 20.61
N ASN A 293 -12.08 11.48 21.31
CA ASN A 293 -13.04 12.56 21.18
C ASN A 293 -12.82 13.27 19.83
N LEU A 294 -13.89 13.39 19.05
CA LEU A 294 -13.88 14.00 17.72
C LEU A 294 -14.50 15.41 17.70
N ASP A 295 -14.76 15.99 18.88
CA ASP A 295 -15.22 17.36 19.04
C ASP A 295 -14.07 18.26 19.50
N GLY A 296 -13.99 19.46 18.93
CA GLY A 296 -13.01 20.48 19.28
C GLY A 296 -11.62 20.29 18.65
N GLU A 297 -10.64 19.93 19.45
CA GLU A 297 -9.24 19.78 19.05
C GLU A 297 -8.70 18.38 19.37
N LEU A 298 -7.77 17.91 18.56
CA LEU A 298 -7.06 16.65 18.78
C LEU A 298 -5.55 16.90 18.81
N THR A 299 -4.90 16.39 19.86
CA THR A 299 -3.43 16.38 19.96
C THR A 299 -2.93 15.00 19.56
N MET A 300 -2.04 14.95 18.60
CA MET A 300 -1.34 13.75 18.15
C MET A 300 0.12 13.78 18.60
N SER A 301 0.61 12.64 19.08
CA SER A 301 2.03 12.48 19.43
C SER A 301 2.92 12.52 18.18
N PRO A 302 4.26 12.73 18.31
CA PRO A 302 5.21 12.63 17.21
C PRO A 302 5.02 11.32 16.42
N ARG A 303 4.93 11.41 15.10
CA ARG A 303 4.79 10.27 14.20
C ARG A 303 3.63 9.31 14.52
N GLU A 304 2.63 9.77 15.26
CA GLU A 304 1.46 8.94 15.59
C GLU A 304 0.60 8.67 14.36
N SER A 305 0.09 7.45 14.29
CA SER A 305 -0.98 7.04 13.37
C SER A 305 -2.23 6.72 14.16
N LEU A 306 -3.37 7.24 13.74
CA LEU A 306 -4.69 6.91 14.25
C LEU A 306 -5.53 6.31 13.14
N VAL A 307 -6.21 5.19 13.44
CA VAL A 307 -7.19 4.57 12.54
C VAL A 307 -8.50 4.47 13.31
N ILE A 308 -9.39 5.39 13.07
CA ILE A 308 -10.54 5.65 13.91
C ILE A 308 -11.82 5.12 13.25
N GLU A 309 -12.44 4.12 13.83
CA GLU A 309 -13.83 3.78 13.51
C GLU A 309 -14.75 4.79 14.18
N ILE A 310 -15.47 5.58 13.36
CA ILE A 310 -16.41 6.59 13.89
C ILE A 310 -17.67 5.89 14.34
N PHE A 311 -18.14 6.24 15.54
CA PHE A 311 -19.40 5.74 16.06
C PHE A 311 -20.58 6.41 15.33
N PRO A 312 -21.69 5.68 15.14
CA PRO A 312 -22.91 6.23 14.55
C PRO A 312 -23.46 7.42 15.32
#